data_d8226107c0e2c89a8dd181c7461fa4db
#
_entry.id   d8226107c0e2c89a8dd181c7461fa4db
#
_cell.length_a   1.000
_cell.length_b   1.000
_cell.length_c   1.000
_cell.angle_alpha   90.00
_cell.angle_beta   90.00
_cell.angle_gamma   90.00
#
_symmetry.space_group_name_H-M   'P 1'
#
loop_
_entity.id
_entity.type
_entity.pdbx_description
1 polymer ?
#
loop_
_entity_poly.entity_id
_entity_poly.type
_entity_poly.pdbx_seq_one_letter_code
_entity_poly.pdbx_strand_id
1 'polypeptide(L)'
;MIRLQNVSVTYPGGVEALRGVDLSVDEGEFVVIVGLSGAGKSTLLRVLNGLVPATSGSVIVDGTEVVGASAATLRRVRSRIGMIFQTFNLVHRTTVVNNVLVGRLSRVPPWRSTLGLWPAEDREAAMVALERVGIVDKAYVRASNLSGGQQQRVGIARALAQEPSLMLADEPVASLDPITSRQVMGDLRRINQELGITTVVNLHFLDLAREYAHRLIGLRDGALVYDGDIAEVDDDTFREIYGRAITAEDLLAMGAEPTSPDGD
;
A
#
# COMPACT_ATOMS: atom_id res chain seq x y z
N MET A 1 15.92 -6.00 0.84
CA MET A 1 14.54 -6.48 0.61
C MET A 1 14.09 -6.32 -0.85
N ILE A 2 14.10 -5.13 -1.42
CA ILE A 2 13.74 -4.82 -2.82
C ILE A 2 14.96 -4.31 -3.56
N ARG A 3 15.13 -4.70 -4.83
CA ARG A 3 16.13 -4.12 -5.74
C ARG A 3 15.57 -4.06 -7.15
N LEU A 4 15.55 -2.87 -7.73
CA LEU A 4 15.25 -2.60 -9.13
C LEU A 4 16.52 -2.10 -9.82
N GLN A 5 16.79 -2.60 -11.03
CA GLN A 5 17.93 -2.18 -11.84
C GLN A 5 17.44 -1.87 -13.25
N ASN A 6 17.54 -0.60 -13.63
CA ASN A 6 17.18 -0.06 -14.95
C ASN A 6 15.80 -0.54 -15.42
N VAL A 7 14.78 -0.48 -14.52
CA VAL A 7 13.45 -1.02 -14.77
C VAL A 7 12.61 -0.06 -15.59
N SER A 8 12.11 -0.55 -16.73
CA SER A 8 11.19 0.20 -17.59
C SER A 8 9.89 -0.59 -17.78
N VAL A 9 8.78 0.13 -17.91
CA VAL A 9 7.46 -0.42 -18.24
C VAL A 9 6.81 0.40 -19.32
N THR A 10 6.50 -0.25 -20.44
CA THR A 10 5.73 0.34 -21.54
C THR A 10 4.44 -0.45 -21.71
N TYR A 11 3.30 0.22 -21.54
CA TYR A 11 1.98 -0.39 -21.75
C TYR A 11 1.64 -0.51 -23.25
N PRO A 12 0.73 -1.42 -23.63
CA PRO A 12 0.17 -1.43 -24.98
C PRO A 12 -0.35 -0.04 -25.34
N GLY A 13 0.06 0.47 -26.51
CA GLY A 13 -0.24 1.86 -26.92
C GLY A 13 0.93 2.83 -26.75
N GLY A 14 2.10 2.35 -26.28
CA GLY A 14 3.35 3.14 -26.23
C GLY A 14 3.48 4.07 -25.01
N VAL A 15 2.61 3.96 -24.01
CA VAL A 15 2.72 4.74 -22.78
C VAL A 15 3.84 4.16 -21.92
N GLU A 16 4.94 4.93 -21.76
CA GLU A 16 6.04 4.59 -20.88
C GLU A 16 5.70 5.00 -19.44
N ALA A 17 5.30 4.02 -18.63
CA ALA A 17 4.89 4.25 -17.25
C ALA A 17 6.06 4.22 -16.25
N LEU A 18 7.16 3.53 -16.58
CA LEU A 18 8.43 3.59 -15.86
C LEU A 18 9.58 3.67 -16.87
N ARG A 19 10.63 4.44 -16.53
CA ARG A 19 11.76 4.76 -17.41
C ARG A 19 13.07 4.58 -16.67
N GLY A 20 13.70 3.40 -16.81
CA GLY A 20 15.03 3.14 -16.28
C GLY A 20 15.13 3.35 -14.76
N VAL A 21 14.15 2.88 -14.00
CA VAL A 21 14.13 3.09 -12.54
C VAL A 21 15.14 2.20 -11.85
N ASP A 22 16.05 2.80 -11.11
CA ASP A 22 16.94 2.15 -10.16
C ASP A 22 16.47 2.47 -8.74
N LEU A 23 16.23 1.44 -7.91
CA LEU A 23 15.76 1.60 -6.54
C LEU A 23 16.18 0.40 -5.69
N SER A 24 16.62 0.66 -4.48
CA SER A 24 16.79 -0.36 -3.45
C SER A 24 16.00 0.02 -2.20
N VAL A 25 15.35 -0.97 -1.57
CA VAL A 25 14.68 -0.80 -0.25
C VAL A 25 15.16 -1.91 0.65
N ASP A 26 15.67 -1.53 1.82
CA ASP A 26 16.18 -2.48 2.80
C ASP A 26 15.06 -3.10 3.63
N GLU A 27 15.39 -4.15 4.37
CA GLU A 27 14.44 -4.84 5.23
C GLU A 27 14.03 -3.95 6.40
N GLY A 28 12.72 -3.91 6.68
CA GLY A 28 12.14 -3.10 7.76
C GLY A 28 11.95 -1.62 7.43
N GLU A 29 12.41 -1.10 6.29
CA GLU A 29 12.19 0.29 5.92
C GLU A 29 10.70 0.63 5.73
N PHE A 30 10.36 1.87 6.06
CA PHE A 30 9.08 2.50 5.73
C PHE A 30 9.32 3.60 4.69
N VAL A 31 8.97 3.31 3.45
CA VAL A 31 9.21 4.18 2.30
C VAL A 31 7.91 4.75 1.79
N VAL A 32 7.89 6.05 1.54
CA VAL A 32 6.74 6.74 0.92
C VAL A 32 7.11 7.18 -0.49
N ILE A 33 6.24 6.87 -1.45
CA ILE A 33 6.37 7.28 -2.84
C ILE A 33 5.36 8.37 -3.15
N VAL A 34 5.84 9.50 -3.67
CA VAL A 34 5.01 10.64 -4.07
C VAL A 34 5.22 10.99 -5.54
N GLY A 35 4.32 11.79 -6.10
CA GLY A 35 4.34 12.27 -7.49
C GLY A 35 2.93 12.47 -8.01
N LEU A 36 2.80 13.16 -9.12
CA LEU A 36 1.49 13.44 -9.76
C LEU A 36 0.74 12.17 -10.16
N SER A 37 -0.55 12.31 -10.41
CA SER A 37 -1.33 11.25 -11.06
C SER A 37 -0.69 10.90 -12.41
N GLY A 38 -0.52 9.60 -12.67
CA GLY A 38 0.18 9.15 -13.88
C GLY A 38 1.71 9.10 -13.79
N ALA A 39 2.35 9.56 -12.69
CA ALA A 39 3.81 9.53 -12.54
C ALA A 39 4.44 8.12 -12.49
N GLY A 40 3.64 7.05 -12.44
CA GLY A 40 4.14 5.67 -12.43
C GLY A 40 4.08 4.96 -11.07
N LYS A 41 3.63 5.61 -10.00
CA LYS A 41 3.61 5.08 -8.61
C LYS A 41 2.93 3.71 -8.50
N SER A 42 1.68 3.60 -8.93
CA SER A 42 0.93 2.32 -8.90
C SER A 42 1.54 1.27 -9.82
N THR A 43 2.16 1.68 -10.94
CA THR A 43 2.89 0.78 -11.84
C THR A 43 4.10 0.20 -11.12
N LEU A 44 4.85 1.02 -10.39
CA LEU A 44 6.00 0.58 -9.60
C LEU A 44 5.59 -0.49 -8.58
N LEU A 45 4.54 -0.25 -7.77
CA LEU A 45 4.05 -1.27 -6.82
C LEU A 45 3.58 -2.56 -7.52
N ARG A 46 2.94 -2.43 -8.68
CA ARG A 46 2.45 -3.60 -9.44
C ARG A 46 3.57 -4.39 -10.11
N VAL A 47 4.69 -3.76 -10.40
CA VAL A 47 5.89 -4.45 -10.88
C VAL A 47 6.53 -5.25 -9.74
N LEU A 48 6.62 -4.70 -8.54
CA LEU A 48 7.18 -5.40 -7.37
C LEU A 48 6.45 -6.70 -7.04
N ASN A 49 5.14 -6.74 -7.20
CA ASN A 49 4.34 -7.95 -6.95
C ASN A 49 4.10 -8.78 -8.24
N GLY A 50 4.73 -8.41 -9.35
CA GLY A 50 4.62 -9.11 -10.65
C GLY A 50 3.22 -9.08 -11.26
N LEU A 51 2.35 -8.13 -10.88
CA LEU A 51 1.04 -7.93 -11.54
C LEU A 51 1.19 -7.23 -12.88
N VAL A 52 2.21 -6.39 -13.01
CA VAL A 52 2.61 -5.76 -14.28
C VAL A 52 4.01 -6.25 -14.61
N PRO A 53 4.23 -6.85 -15.80
CA PRO A 53 5.57 -7.27 -16.21
C PRO A 53 6.40 -6.02 -16.54
N ALA A 54 7.67 -6.00 -16.12
CA ALA A 54 8.62 -5.02 -16.62
C ALA A 54 8.94 -5.32 -18.09
N THR A 55 9.08 -4.26 -18.90
CA THR A 55 9.49 -4.37 -20.31
C THR A 55 10.99 -4.62 -20.42
N SER A 56 11.77 -4.05 -19.49
CA SER A 56 13.21 -4.27 -19.38
C SER A 56 13.69 -4.07 -17.95
N GLY A 57 14.93 -4.44 -17.67
CA GLY A 57 15.55 -4.36 -16.36
C GLY A 57 15.35 -5.61 -15.51
N SER A 58 15.75 -5.54 -14.24
CA SER A 58 15.65 -6.60 -13.23
C SER A 58 14.90 -6.13 -12.01
N VAL A 59 14.04 -6.97 -11.46
CA VAL A 59 13.23 -6.71 -10.26
C VAL A 59 13.40 -7.86 -9.28
N ILE A 60 14.15 -7.64 -8.22
CA ILE A 60 14.38 -8.64 -7.17
C ILE A 60 13.57 -8.26 -5.94
N VAL A 61 12.74 -9.18 -5.46
CA VAL A 61 11.98 -9.04 -4.22
C VAL A 61 12.24 -10.24 -3.33
N ASP A 62 12.69 -9.99 -2.11
CA ASP A 62 13.06 -11.03 -1.13
C ASP A 62 13.99 -12.10 -1.75
N GLY A 63 15.03 -11.63 -2.46
CA GLY A 63 16.02 -12.48 -3.14
C GLY A 63 15.50 -13.23 -4.37
N THR A 64 14.26 -12.97 -4.82
CA THR A 64 13.66 -13.66 -5.97
C THR A 64 13.49 -12.70 -7.14
N GLU A 65 14.03 -13.05 -8.33
CA GLU A 65 13.79 -12.32 -9.57
C GLU A 65 12.32 -12.47 -10.00
N VAL A 66 11.67 -11.33 -10.24
CA VAL A 66 10.25 -11.25 -10.62
C VAL A 66 10.07 -11.20 -12.14
N VAL A 67 11.02 -10.55 -12.86
CA VAL A 67 10.93 -10.40 -14.31
C VAL A 67 11.16 -11.76 -14.96
N GLY A 68 10.24 -12.16 -15.83
CA GLY A 68 10.31 -13.48 -16.49
C GLY A 68 10.04 -14.68 -15.59
N ALA A 69 9.68 -14.46 -14.33
CA ALA A 69 9.43 -15.53 -13.38
C ALA A 69 8.21 -16.40 -13.75
N SER A 70 8.29 -17.69 -13.45
CA SER A 70 7.16 -18.61 -13.65
C SER A 70 5.94 -18.25 -12.81
N ALA A 71 4.75 -18.66 -13.23
CA ALA A 71 3.52 -18.46 -12.45
C ALA A 71 3.61 -19.07 -11.04
N ALA A 72 4.36 -20.16 -10.85
CA ALA A 72 4.58 -20.77 -9.54
C ALA A 72 5.48 -19.88 -8.67
N THR A 73 6.55 -19.32 -9.24
CA THR A 73 7.45 -18.38 -8.55
C THR A 73 6.70 -17.11 -8.16
N LEU A 74 5.92 -16.51 -9.09
CA LEU A 74 5.11 -15.32 -8.78
C LEU A 74 4.08 -15.57 -7.69
N ARG A 75 3.43 -16.75 -7.65
CA ARG A 75 2.53 -17.09 -6.54
C ARG A 75 3.27 -17.13 -5.20
N ARG A 76 4.50 -17.66 -5.16
CA ARG A 76 5.34 -17.69 -3.95
C ARG A 76 5.75 -16.29 -3.52
N VAL A 77 6.17 -15.44 -4.45
CA VAL A 77 6.49 -14.03 -4.16
C VAL A 77 5.26 -13.32 -3.59
N ARG A 78 4.12 -13.40 -4.28
CA ARG A 78 2.86 -12.77 -3.85
C ARG A 78 2.35 -13.28 -2.50
N SER A 79 2.65 -14.54 -2.11
CA SER A 79 2.25 -15.04 -0.79
C SER A 79 3.02 -14.39 0.37
N ARG A 80 4.11 -13.69 0.08
CA ARG A 80 4.89 -12.93 1.05
C ARG A 80 4.67 -11.41 0.98
N ILE A 81 3.85 -10.95 0.04
CA ILE A 81 3.54 -9.54 -0.16
C ILE A 81 2.10 -9.26 0.24
N GLY A 82 1.90 -8.49 1.30
CA GLY A 82 0.59 -7.93 1.63
C GLY A 82 0.28 -6.73 0.74
N MET A 83 -0.81 -6.77 -0.02
CA MET A 83 -1.23 -5.65 -0.87
C MET A 83 -2.46 -4.97 -0.32
N ILE A 84 -2.35 -3.65 -0.11
CA ILE A 84 -3.44 -2.75 0.29
C ILE A 84 -3.76 -1.89 -0.91
N PHE A 85 -5.04 -1.88 -1.32
CA PHE A 85 -5.50 -1.17 -2.51
C PHE A 85 -6.24 0.11 -2.14
N GLN A 86 -6.27 1.07 -3.03
CA GLN A 86 -7.05 2.30 -2.94
C GLN A 86 -8.55 2.02 -2.77
N THR A 87 -9.10 1.10 -3.56
CA THR A 87 -10.45 0.55 -3.35
C THR A 87 -10.31 -0.67 -2.45
N PHE A 88 -11.03 -0.71 -1.36
CA PHE A 88 -10.88 -1.70 -0.28
C PHE A 88 -10.92 -3.17 -0.76
N ASN A 89 -11.53 -3.42 -1.93
CA ASN A 89 -11.65 -4.74 -2.56
C ASN A 89 -12.21 -5.81 -1.60
N LEU A 90 -13.24 -5.43 -0.82
CA LEU A 90 -13.91 -6.33 0.11
C LEU A 90 -15.13 -6.98 -0.54
N VAL A 91 -15.39 -8.21 -0.14
CA VAL A 91 -16.64 -8.90 -0.47
C VAL A 91 -17.71 -8.39 0.50
N HIS A 92 -18.51 -7.42 0.06
CA HIS A 92 -19.47 -6.69 0.90
C HIS A 92 -20.54 -7.58 1.58
N ARG A 93 -20.94 -8.68 0.94
CA ARG A 93 -22.01 -9.58 1.42
C ARG A 93 -21.54 -10.56 2.49
N THR A 94 -20.25 -10.68 2.75
CA THR A 94 -19.68 -11.58 3.77
C THR A 94 -19.20 -10.80 4.99
N THR A 95 -18.84 -11.53 6.05
CA THR A 95 -18.34 -10.94 7.30
C THR A 95 -16.93 -10.39 7.15
N VAL A 96 -16.55 -9.54 8.10
CA VAL A 96 -15.19 -8.97 8.20
C VAL A 96 -14.15 -10.09 8.32
N VAL A 97 -14.34 -11.03 9.24
CA VAL A 97 -13.38 -12.14 9.43
C VAL A 97 -13.21 -12.97 8.17
N ASN A 98 -14.29 -13.21 7.40
CA ASN A 98 -14.18 -13.94 6.14
C ASN A 98 -13.39 -13.17 5.07
N ASN A 99 -13.50 -11.82 5.05
CA ASN A 99 -12.66 -10.99 4.18
C ASN A 99 -11.18 -11.08 4.58
N VAL A 100 -10.87 -11.13 5.87
CA VAL A 100 -9.48 -11.26 6.35
C VAL A 100 -8.93 -12.66 6.06
N LEU A 101 -9.73 -13.71 6.22
CA LEU A 101 -9.35 -15.10 5.91
C LEU A 101 -8.94 -15.29 4.44
N VAL A 102 -9.39 -14.45 3.51
CA VAL A 102 -8.88 -14.45 2.12
C VAL A 102 -7.35 -14.27 2.06
N GLY A 103 -6.75 -13.55 3.02
CA GLY A 103 -5.29 -13.44 3.14
C GLY A 103 -4.59 -14.78 3.38
N ARG A 104 -5.29 -15.78 3.92
CA ARG A 104 -4.76 -17.13 4.22
C ARG A 104 -4.85 -18.11 3.05
N LEU A 105 -5.42 -17.72 1.91
CA LEU A 105 -5.66 -18.61 0.75
C LEU A 105 -4.40 -19.34 0.25
N SER A 106 -3.23 -18.74 0.38
CA SER A 106 -1.96 -19.36 -0.04
C SER A 106 -1.55 -20.56 0.82
N ARG A 107 -2.12 -20.71 2.03
CA ARG A 107 -1.78 -21.73 3.03
C ARG A 107 -2.80 -22.88 3.10
N VAL A 108 -3.97 -22.69 2.51
CA VAL A 108 -5.08 -23.63 2.61
C VAL A 108 -5.36 -24.27 1.23
N PRO A 109 -5.56 -25.58 1.13
CA PRO A 109 -5.97 -26.21 -0.12
C PRO A 109 -7.25 -25.59 -0.69
N PRO A 110 -7.34 -25.38 -2.03
CA PRO A 110 -8.48 -24.66 -2.64
C PRO A 110 -9.86 -25.23 -2.29
N TRP A 111 -9.99 -26.55 -2.18
CA TRP A 111 -11.27 -27.19 -1.83
C TRP A 111 -11.75 -26.83 -0.42
N ARG A 112 -10.83 -26.64 0.53
CA ARG A 112 -11.19 -26.22 1.90
C ARG A 112 -11.67 -24.78 1.94
N SER A 113 -10.93 -23.88 1.28
CA SER A 113 -11.30 -22.46 1.22
C SER A 113 -12.64 -22.25 0.52
N THR A 114 -12.94 -23.02 -0.55
CA THR A 114 -14.23 -22.96 -1.27
C THR A 114 -15.41 -23.39 -0.39
N LEU A 115 -15.19 -24.36 0.50
CA LEU A 115 -16.19 -24.83 1.46
C LEU A 115 -16.23 -24.01 2.76
N GLY A 116 -15.38 -22.97 2.91
CA GLY A 116 -15.28 -22.19 4.14
C GLY A 116 -14.68 -22.94 5.32
N LEU A 117 -13.97 -24.03 5.07
CA LEU A 117 -13.38 -24.90 6.10
C LEU A 117 -11.98 -24.42 6.47
N TRP A 118 -11.92 -23.32 7.23
CA TRP A 118 -10.67 -22.74 7.68
C TRP A 118 -10.14 -23.46 8.93
N PRO A 119 -8.83 -23.81 8.98
CA PRO A 119 -8.15 -24.27 10.19
C PRO A 119 -8.29 -23.28 11.35
N ALA A 120 -8.21 -23.77 12.58
CA ALA A 120 -8.31 -22.92 13.78
C ALA A 120 -7.19 -21.87 13.82
N GLU A 121 -5.97 -22.25 13.44
CA GLU A 121 -4.81 -21.35 13.34
C GLU A 121 -5.02 -20.20 12.36
N ASP A 122 -5.68 -20.44 11.22
CA ASP A 122 -5.97 -19.37 10.25
C ASP A 122 -7.06 -18.42 10.77
N ARG A 123 -8.03 -18.94 11.51
CA ARG A 123 -9.06 -18.09 12.16
C ARG A 123 -8.44 -17.24 13.27
N GLU A 124 -7.54 -17.82 14.05
CA GLU A 124 -6.80 -17.09 15.09
C GLU A 124 -5.93 -15.99 14.46
N ALA A 125 -5.16 -16.30 13.42
CA ALA A 125 -4.37 -15.32 12.70
C ALA A 125 -5.22 -14.16 12.13
N ALA A 126 -6.43 -14.47 11.62
CA ALA A 126 -7.36 -13.46 11.16
C ALA A 126 -7.88 -12.57 12.31
N MET A 127 -8.18 -13.16 13.49
CA MET A 127 -8.62 -12.39 14.66
C MET A 127 -7.49 -11.51 15.20
N VAL A 128 -6.26 -12.02 15.31
CA VAL A 128 -5.08 -11.24 15.71
C VAL A 128 -4.83 -10.09 14.74
N ALA A 129 -4.97 -10.31 13.43
CA ALA A 129 -4.84 -9.25 12.44
C ALA A 129 -5.91 -8.16 12.61
N LEU A 130 -7.16 -8.52 12.92
CA LEU A 130 -8.24 -7.58 13.22
C LEU A 130 -8.01 -6.81 14.52
N GLU A 131 -7.46 -7.44 15.54
CA GLU A 131 -7.11 -6.81 16.81
C GLU A 131 -6.02 -5.75 16.60
N ARG A 132 -4.98 -6.06 15.80
CA ARG A 132 -3.89 -5.13 15.48
C ARG A 132 -4.36 -3.84 14.83
N VAL A 133 -5.41 -3.88 14.04
CA VAL A 133 -6.01 -2.69 13.40
C VAL A 133 -7.21 -2.14 14.19
N GLY A 134 -7.48 -2.65 15.40
CA GLY A 134 -8.49 -2.12 16.31
C GLY A 134 -9.94 -2.30 15.83
N ILE A 135 -10.26 -3.42 15.15
CA ILE A 135 -11.60 -3.65 14.59
C ILE A 135 -12.12 -5.08 14.87
N VAL A 136 -11.54 -5.77 15.85
CA VAL A 136 -11.90 -7.16 16.19
C VAL A 136 -13.35 -7.30 16.66
N ASP A 137 -13.92 -6.27 17.29
CA ASP A 137 -15.33 -6.20 17.70
C ASP A 137 -16.31 -6.30 16.53
N LYS A 138 -15.86 -5.98 15.31
CA LYS A 138 -16.62 -6.07 14.06
C LYS A 138 -16.39 -7.37 13.28
N ALA A 139 -15.64 -8.34 13.82
CA ALA A 139 -15.24 -9.57 13.09
C ALA A 139 -16.40 -10.28 12.39
N TYR A 140 -17.56 -10.33 13.02
CA TYR A 140 -18.75 -11.03 12.51
C TYR A 140 -19.78 -10.09 11.83
N VAL A 141 -19.51 -8.80 11.74
CA VAL A 141 -20.34 -7.84 11.02
C VAL A 141 -20.10 -7.99 9.51
N ARG A 142 -21.11 -7.72 8.68
CA ARG A 142 -20.94 -7.68 7.21
C ARG A 142 -20.11 -6.48 6.80
N ALA A 143 -19.20 -6.66 5.84
CA ALA A 143 -18.35 -5.59 5.35
C ALA A 143 -19.14 -4.40 4.74
N SER A 144 -20.35 -4.65 4.23
CA SER A 144 -21.26 -3.59 3.75
C SER A 144 -21.70 -2.59 4.82
N ASN A 145 -21.61 -2.96 6.09
CA ASN A 145 -22.09 -2.15 7.22
C ASN A 145 -20.97 -1.33 7.87
N LEU A 146 -19.79 -1.31 7.27
CA LEU A 146 -18.62 -0.62 7.77
C LEU A 146 -18.46 0.76 7.12
N SER A 147 -17.94 1.74 7.88
CA SER A 147 -17.45 3.00 7.31
C SER A 147 -16.23 2.78 6.41
N GLY A 148 -15.88 3.76 5.57
CA GLY A 148 -14.72 3.68 4.67
C GLY A 148 -13.42 3.38 5.43
N GLY A 149 -13.14 4.06 6.53
CA GLY A 149 -11.97 3.81 7.36
C GLY A 149 -11.97 2.41 7.99
N GLN A 150 -13.13 1.90 8.41
CA GLN A 150 -13.26 0.53 8.90
C GLN A 150 -13.01 -0.49 7.78
N GLN A 151 -13.52 -0.24 6.58
CA GLN A 151 -13.26 -1.09 5.41
C GLN A 151 -11.76 -1.11 5.07
N GLN A 152 -11.08 0.03 5.15
CA GLN A 152 -9.64 0.10 4.94
C GLN A 152 -8.87 -0.71 5.98
N ARG A 153 -9.22 -0.61 7.26
CA ARG A 153 -8.63 -1.43 8.32
C ARG A 153 -8.83 -2.93 8.08
N VAL A 154 -9.98 -3.35 7.55
CA VAL A 154 -10.19 -4.75 7.11
C VAL A 154 -9.24 -5.13 5.97
N GLY A 155 -9.00 -4.22 5.02
CA GLY A 155 -8.03 -4.40 3.95
C GLY A 155 -6.60 -4.60 4.48
N ILE A 156 -6.21 -3.80 5.48
CA ILE A 156 -4.91 -3.93 6.17
C ILE A 156 -4.84 -5.25 6.93
N ALA A 157 -5.88 -5.60 7.71
CA ALA A 157 -5.94 -6.88 8.43
C ALA A 157 -5.83 -8.09 7.49
N ARG A 158 -6.48 -8.03 6.32
CA ARG A 158 -6.35 -9.06 5.27
C ARG A 158 -4.92 -9.20 4.78
N ALA A 159 -4.23 -8.09 4.55
CA ALA A 159 -2.82 -8.08 4.17
C ALA A 159 -1.93 -8.67 5.29
N LEU A 160 -2.17 -8.29 6.54
CA LEU A 160 -1.45 -8.81 7.73
C LEU A 160 -1.70 -10.30 7.96
N ALA A 161 -2.93 -10.78 7.77
CA ALA A 161 -3.26 -12.20 7.93
C ALA A 161 -2.45 -13.11 6.99
N GLN A 162 -1.88 -12.56 5.92
CA GLN A 162 -0.97 -13.26 5.03
C GLN A 162 0.40 -13.51 5.66
N GLU A 163 0.73 -12.84 6.78
CA GLU A 163 2.06 -12.81 7.44
C GLU A 163 3.15 -12.40 6.44
N PRO A 164 3.02 -11.19 5.86
CA PRO A 164 3.91 -10.74 4.79
C PRO A 164 5.27 -10.29 5.34
N SER A 165 6.33 -10.43 4.53
CA SER A 165 7.62 -9.76 4.75
C SER A 165 7.66 -8.36 4.13
N LEU A 166 6.79 -8.10 3.14
CA LEU A 166 6.67 -6.82 2.44
C LEU A 166 5.21 -6.41 2.36
N MET A 167 4.92 -5.16 2.72
CA MET A 167 3.62 -4.53 2.58
C MET A 167 3.68 -3.45 1.51
N LEU A 168 2.81 -3.52 0.52
CA LEU A 168 2.64 -2.54 -0.53
C LEU A 168 1.27 -1.88 -0.39
N ALA A 169 1.22 -0.56 -0.24
CA ALA A 169 -0.03 0.18 -0.09
C ALA A 169 -0.18 1.20 -1.23
N ASP A 170 -1.14 0.97 -2.11
CA ASP A 170 -1.44 1.82 -3.26
C ASP A 170 -2.54 2.81 -2.88
N GLU A 171 -2.17 4.03 -2.51
CA GLU A 171 -3.05 5.13 -2.09
C GLU A 171 -4.04 4.73 -0.97
N PRO A 172 -3.57 4.22 0.17
CA PRO A 172 -4.41 3.59 1.18
C PRO A 172 -5.40 4.56 1.87
N VAL A 173 -5.29 5.86 1.63
CA VAL A 173 -6.08 6.90 2.29
C VAL A 173 -6.85 7.81 1.33
N ALA A 174 -6.78 7.58 0.01
CA ALA A 174 -7.34 8.48 -1.00
C ALA A 174 -8.86 8.72 -0.92
N SER A 175 -9.61 7.82 -0.28
CA SER A 175 -11.07 7.91 -0.17
C SER A 175 -11.53 8.14 1.28
N LEU A 176 -10.65 8.61 2.16
CA LEU A 176 -10.92 8.78 3.59
C LEU A 176 -10.87 10.26 3.98
N ASP A 177 -11.60 10.59 5.05
CA ASP A 177 -11.49 11.90 5.68
C ASP A 177 -10.11 12.11 6.32
N PRO A 178 -9.70 13.36 6.59
CA PRO A 178 -8.36 13.68 7.11
C PRO A 178 -8.01 12.99 8.43
N ILE A 179 -8.96 12.87 9.35
CA ILE A 179 -8.74 12.24 10.66
C ILE A 179 -8.51 10.74 10.49
N THR A 180 -9.38 10.09 9.73
CA THR A 180 -9.27 8.66 9.43
C THR A 180 -8.00 8.34 8.63
N SER A 181 -7.60 9.23 7.71
CA SER A 181 -6.35 9.10 6.94
C SER A 181 -5.13 9.04 7.83
N ARG A 182 -5.02 9.95 8.82
CA ARG A 182 -3.93 9.93 9.80
C ARG A 182 -3.94 8.67 10.66
N GLN A 183 -5.12 8.23 11.09
CA GLN A 183 -5.24 6.98 11.85
C GLN A 183 -4.74 5.77 11.07
N VAL A 184 -5.13 5.64 9.78
CA VAL A 184 -4.69 4.55 8.90
C VAL A 184 -3.18 4.59 8.67
N MET A 185 -2.62 5.78 8.42
CA MET A 185 -1.16 5.93 8.27
C MET A 185 -0.42 5.61 9.56
N GLY A 186 -0.95 6.05 10.71
CA GLY A 186 -0.41 5.70 12.03
C GLY A 186 -0.43 4.20 12.29
N ASP A 187 -1.52 3.50 11.93
CA ASP A 187 -1.61 2.04 12.02
C ASP A 187 -0.55 1.36 11.15
N LEU A 188 -0.37 1.78 9.88
CA LEU A 188 0.64 1.23 8.99
C LEU A 188 2.06 1.45 9.53
N ARG A 189 2.34 2.64 10.05
CA ARG A 189 3.64 2.97 10.64
C ARG A 189 3.94 2.14 11.88
N ARG A 190 2.97 2.03 12.79
CA ARG A 190 3.06 1.21 14.00
C ARG A 190 3.29 -0.27 13.65
N ILE A 191 2.55 -0.81 12.70
CA ILE A 191 2.70 -2.19 12.21
C ILE A 191 4.10 -2.44 11.65
N ASN A 192 4.62 -1.51 10.83
CA ASN A 192 6.01 -1.60 10.33
C ASN A 192 7.01 -1.67 11.48
N GLN A 193 6.88 -0.80 12.48
CA GLN A 193 7.80 -0.73 13.62
C GLN A 193 7.72 -1.95 14.54
N GLU A 194 6.50 -2.42 14.85
CA GLU A 194 6.30 -3.54 15.77
C GLU A 194 6.69 -4.89 15.16
N LEU A 195 6.46 -5.07 13.86
CA LEU A 195 6.66 -6.36 13.19
C LEU A 195 7.89 -6.41 12.28
N GLY A 196 8.58 -5.28 12.07
CA GLY A 196 9.71 -5.20 11.15
C GLY A 196 9.35 -5.44 9.68
N ILE A 197 8.06 -5.31 9.31
CA ILE A 197 7.60 -5.54 7.95
C ILE A 197 8.02 -4.37 7.06
N THR A 198 8.81 -4.62 6.01
CA THR A 198 9.14 -3.60 5.00
C THR A 198 7.86 -3.05 4.40
N THR A 199 7.71 -1.73 4.36
CA THR A 199 6.46 -1.11 3.93
C THR A 199 6.72 -0.04 2.89
N VAL A 200 6.05 -0.13 1.73
CA VAL A 200 6.11 0.87 0.66
C VAL A 200 4.71 1.42 0.42
N VAL A 201 4.55 2.73 0.58
CA VAL A 201 3.25 3.39 0.51
C VAL A 201 3.26 4.45 -0.58
N ASN A 202 2.35 4.35 -1.55
CA ASN A 202 2.07 5.46 -2.45
C ASN A 202 1.14 6.46 -1.78
N LEU A 203 1.48 7.74 -1.81
CA LEU A 203 0.65 8.82 -1.32
C LEU A 203 0.47 9.91 -2.37
N HIS A 204 -0.67 10.61 -2.26
CA HIS A 204 -0.94 11.86 -2.97
C HIS A 204 -0.69 13.07 -2.08
N PHE A 205 -0.95 12.96 -0.77
CA PHE A 205 -0.92 14.07 0.17
C PHE A 205 0.48 14.25 0.75
N LEU A 206 1.07 15.43 0.51
CA LEU A 206 2.44 15.76 0.92
C LEU A 206 2.59 15.90 2.43
N ASP A 207 1.57 16.42 3.11
CA ASP A 207 1.56 16.55 4.56
C ASP A 207 1.62 15.18 5.25
N LEU A 208 0.90 14.17 4.75
CA LEU A 208 1.02 12.80 5.23
C LEU A 208 2.41 12.21 4.92
N ALA A 209 2.98 12.51 3.76
CA ALA A 209 4.33 12.07 3.46
C ALA A 209 5.34 12.68 4.44
N ARG A 210 5.26 13.99 4.73
CA ARG A 210 6.10 14.67 5.73
C ARG A 210 5.92 14.12 7.14
N GLU A 211 4.70 13.74 7.53
CA GLU A 211 4.38 13.28 8.88
C GLU A 211 4.83 11.83 9.13
N TYR A 212 4.75 10.95 8.11
CA TYR A 212 4.93 9.51 8.31
C TYR A 212 6.17 8.90 7.65
N ALA A 213 6.71 9.51 6.58
CA ALA A 213 7.88 8.97 5.90
C ALA A 213 9.16 9.15 6.73
N HIS A 214 10.10 8.21 6.59
CA HIS A 214 11.51 8.44 6.88
C HIS A 214 12.26 8.67 5.57
N ARG A 215 11.98 7.85 4.58
CA ARG A 215 12.55 7.96 3.25
C ARG A 215 11.45 8.26 2.24
N LEU A 216 11.68 9.28 1.45
CA LEU A 216 10.80 9.73 0.38
C LEU A 216 11.38 9.36 -0.97
N ILE A 217 10.52 8.84 -1.83
CA ILE A 217 10.82 8.60 -3.25
C ILE A 217 9.90 9.50 -4.08
N GLY A 218 10.50 10.33 -4.93
CA GLY A 218 9.79 11.17 -5.89
C GLY A 218 9.78 10.56 -7.27
N LEU A 219 8.59 10.35 -7.83
CA LEU A 219 8.41 9.92 -9.22
C LEU A 219 7.81 11.04 -10.06
N ARG A 220 8.39 11.28 -11.25
CA ARG A 220 7.85 12.18 -12.27
C ARG A 220 8.00 11.58 -13.65
N ASP A 221 6.91 11.51 -14.41
CA ASP A 221 6.87 11.00 -15.80
C ASP A 221 7.54 9.63 -15.97
N GLY A 222 7.37 8.74 -15.00
CA GLY A 222 7.94 7.40 -14.99
C GLY A 222 9.40 7.31 -14.55
N ALA A 223 10.05 8.42 -14.25
CA ALA A 223 11.43 8.47 -13.76
C ALA A 223 11.49 8.72 -12.25
N LEU A 224 12.49 8.16 -11.58
CA LEU A 224 12.84 8.48 -10.21
C LEU A 224 13.63 9.78 -10.22
N VAL A 225 13.09 10.84 -9.58
CA VAL A 225 13.70 12.18 -9.54
C VAL A 225 14.23 12.52 -8.15
N TYR A 226 13.74 11.87 -7.10
CA TYR A 226 14.23 12.06 -5.74
C TYR A 226 14.22 10.70 -4.99
N ASP A 227 15.26 10.47 -4.19
CA ASP A 227 15.39 9.35 -3.26
C ASP A 227 16.26 9.79 -2.08
N GLY A 228 15.65 10.01 -0.91
CA GLY A 228 16.38 10.53 0.24
C GLY A 228 15.55 10.61 1.52
N ASP A 229 16.19 11.11 2.59
CA ASP A 229 15.52 11.33 3.88
C ASP A 229 14.48 12.44 3.74
N ILE A 230 13.31 12.23 4.34
CA ILE A 230 12.24 13.25 4.36
C ILE A 230 12.65 14.53 5.07
N ALA A 231 13.59 14.45 6.03
CA ALA A 231 14.08 15.61 6.75
C ALA A 231 14.90 16.58 5.87
N GLU A 232 15.41 16.10 4.73
CA GLU A 232 16.15 16.91 3.75
C GLU A 232 15.24 17.50 2.67
N VAL A 233 13.94 17.16 2.68
CA VAL A 233 12.98 17.57 1.64
C VAL A 233 12.44 18.95 1.94
N ASP A 234 12.75 19.90 1.07
CA ASP A 234 12.22 21.26 1.06
C ASP A 234 11.12 21.46 0.01
N ASP A 235 10.60 22.66 -0.08
CA ASP A 235 9.57 23.01 -1.06
C ASP A 235 10.09 22.99 -2.51
N ASP A 236 11.38 23.21 -2.72
CA ASP A 236 11.98 23.12 -4.05
C ASP A 236 12.11 21.69 -4.52
N THR A 237 12.45 20.76 -3.63
CA THR A 237 12.41 19.31 -3.87
C THR A 237 11.01 18.85 -4.30
N PHE A 238 9.96 19.28 -3.58
CA PHE A 238 8.61 18.97 -4.00
C PHE A 238 8.22 19.59 -5.33
N ARG A 239 8.66 20.83 -5.63
CA ARG A 239 8.44 21.44 -6.96
C ARG A 239 9.14 20.64 -8.06
N GLU A 240 10.32 20.09 -7.79
CA GLU A 240 11.01 19.23 -8.74
C GLU A 240 10.22 17.95 -8.99
N ILE A 241 9.75 17.28 -7.93
CA ILE A 241 8.95 16.04 -8.03
C ILE A 241 7.64 16.30 -8.79
N TYR A 242 6.94 17.39 -8.48
CA TYR A 242 5.63 17.68 -9.06
C TYR A 242 5.73 18.46 -10.40
N GLY A 243 6.90 18.97 -10.77
CA GLY A 243 7.09 19.79 -11.99
C GLY A 243 6.30 21.11 -11.99
N ARG A 244 5.72 21.49 -10.84
CA ARG A 244 4.92 22.72 -10.63
C ARG A 244 4.94 23.13 -9.16
N ALA A 245 4.44 24.32 -8.86
CA ALA A 245 4.18 24.72 -7.47
C ALA A 245 3.15 23.79 -6.79
N ILE A 246 3.34 23.56 -5.50
CA ILE A 246 2.39 22.82 -4.65
C ILE A 246 1.09 23.60 -4.55
N THR A 247 -0.03 22.92 -4.65
CA THR A 247 -1.38 23.48 -4.51
C THR A 247 -2.08 22.89 -3.28
N ALA A 248 -3.22 23.48 -2.90
CA ALA A 248 -4.05 22.95 -1.81
C ALA A 248 -4.53 21.52 -2.05
N GLU A 249 -4.65 21.10 -3.30
CA GLU A 249 -5.05 19.71 -3.67
C GLU A 249 -3.97 18.68 -3.34
N ASP A 250 -2.70 19.10 -3.25
CA ASP A 250 -1.58 18.25 -2.89
C ASP A 250 -1.48 18.04 -1.36
N LEU A 251 -2.28 18.75 -0.59
CA LEU A 251 -2.34 18.70 0.86
C LEU A 251 -3.66 18.06 1.32
N LEU A 252 -3.60 17.27 2.37
CA LEU A 252 -4.79 16.76 3.01
C LEU A 252 -5.49 17.94 3.71
N ALA A 253 -6.70 18.30 3.30
CA ALA A 253 -7.44 19.40 3.88
C ALA A 253 -7.51 19.22 5.41
N MET A 254 -6.91 20.15 6.14
CA MET A 254 -7.16 20.29 7.58
C MET A 254 -8.64 20.62 7.67
N GLY A 255 -9.42 19.78 8.35
CA GLY A 255 -10.84 20.02 8.53
C GLY A 255 -11.04 21.47 8.98
N ALA A 256 -11.70 22.26 8.17
CA ALA A 256 -12.20 23.55 8.59
C ALA A 256 -13.09 23.25 9.79
N GLU A 257 -12.72 23.74 10.98
CA GLU A 257 -13.67 23.82 12.07
C GLU A 257 -14.91 24.53 11.52
N PRO A 258 -16.11 24.00 11.76
CA PRO A 258 -17.32 24.72 11.38
C PRO A 258 -17.25 26.06 12.10
N THR A 259 -17.01 27.13 11.37
CA THR A 259 -17.21 28.48 11.87
C THR A 259 -18.69 28.54 12.25
N SER A 260 -18.95 28.52 13.54
CA SER A 260 -20.26 28.82 14.10
C SER A 260 -20.73 30.13 13.48
N PRO A 261 -21.92 30.20 12.88
CA PRO A 261 -22.53 31.46 12.56
C PRO A 261 -23.13 32.00 13.89
N ASP A 262 -22.27 32.62 14.71
CA ASP A 262 -22.77 33.42 15.78
C ASP A 262 -22.83 34.89 15.33
N GLY A 263 -24.03 35.41 15.40
CA GLY A 263 -24.26 36.80 15.66
C GLY A 263 -24.73 37.65 14.48
N ASP A 264 -26.01 37.75 14.25
CA ASP A 264 -26.83 38.97 14.59
C ASP A 264 -28.29 38.70 14.32
#